data_57ae108568f204158651b3ed51184cf0
#
_entry.id   57ae108568f204158651b3ed51184cf0
#
_cell.length_a   1.000
_cell.length_b   1.000
_cell.length_c   1.000
_cell.angle_alpha   90.00
_cell.angle_beta   90.00
_cell.angle_gamma   90.00
#
_symmetry.space_group_name_H-M   'P 1'
#
loop_
_entity.id
_entity.type
_entity.pdbx_description
1 polymer ?
#
loop_
_entity_poly.entity_id
_entity_poly.type
_entity_poly.pdbx_seq_one_letter_code
_entity_poly.pdbx_strand_id
1 'polypeptide(L)'
;MGPWFWTFDALGVPDWVAQRLWWGTLLFAAISGVAYLLRLFRLPALAVWPAALAYGLSPYAVAYLGRLSGVLLPAIGLPWLLGLTISSIRVRSWRHPALFALVVATVGSVNLTALALVGVAPLLWVLFALVSREAPPRRILGAVARIGLLATLTSAWWLAGLTVQATHGIDIVRYSESAEVVARTSTAFEVVRGLGYWFFYGGDKLELWIEPSFQY
;
A
#
# COMPACT_ATOMS: atom_id res chain seq x y z
N MET A 1 7.65 -7.67 7.64
CA MET A 1 8.98 -8.10 7.09
C MET A 1 9.66 -9.15 7.95
N GLY A 2 9.61 -9.06 9.29
CA GLY A 2 10.27 -10.01 10.19
C GLY A 2 10.07 -11.49 9.85
N PRO A 3 8.84 -11.99 9.69
CA PRO A 3 8.62 -13.41 9.37
C PRO A 3 9.26 -13.88 8.06
N TRP A 4 9.34 -12.99 7.05
CA TRP A 4 10.00 -13.29 5.78
C TRP A 4 11.49 -13.59 5.97
N PHE A 5 12.23 -12.63 6.50
CA PHE A 5 13.68 -12.78 6.69
C PHE A 5 14.01 -13.88 7.69
N TRP A 6 13.25 -13.99 8.79
CA TRP A 6 13.40 -15.09 9.74
C TRP A 6 13.23 -16.47 9.08
N THR A 7 12.26 -16.63 8.18
CA THR A 7 12.04 -17.91 7.49
C THR A 7 13.23 -18.27 6.60
N PHE A 8 13.74 -17.30 5.83
CA PHE A 8 14.87 -17.54 4.94
C PHE A 8 16.18 -17.77 5.69
N ASP A 9 16.38 -17.07 6.80
CA ASP A 9 17.51 -17.31 7.72
C ASP A 9 17.45 -18.72 8.30
N ALA A 10 16.30 -19.16 8.78
CA ALA A 10 16.10 -20.53 9.29
C ALA A 10 16.33 -21.63 8.22
N LEU A 11 16.17 -21.28 6.93
CA LEU A 11 16.47 -22.16 5.80
C LEU A 11 17.93 -22.08 5.34
N GLY A 12 18.77 -21.26 5.97
CA GLY A 12 20.17 -21.05 5.59
C GLY A 12 20.35 -20.29 4.28
N VAL A 13 19.33 -19.54 3.84
CA VAL A 13 19.40 -18.73 2.62
C VAL A 13 20.12 -17.41 2.92
N PRO A 14 21.13 -17.00 2.13
CA PRO A 14 21.84 -15.75 2.33
C PRO A 14 20.90 -14.53 2.29
N ASP A 15 21.14 -13.53 3.16
CA ASP A 15 20.30 -12.34 3.31
C ASP A 15 20.06 -11.59 1.98
N TRP A 16 21.11 -11.49 1.15
CA TRP A 16 21.01 -10.83 -0.13
C TRP A 16 20.06 -11.54 -1.11
N VAL A 17 19.93 -12.88 -1.02
CA VAL A 17 18.97 -13.67 -1.79
C VAL A 17 17.56 -13.43 -1.26
N ALA A 18 17.39 -13.53 0.07
CA ALA A 18 16.11 -13.27 0.73
C ALA A 18 15.58 -11.86 0.39
N GLN A 19 16.47 -10.86 0.36
CA GLN A 19 16.12 -9.49 -0.02
C GLN A 19 15.68 -9.36 -1.47
N ARG A 20 16.39 -10.01 -2.42
CA ARG A 20 15.98 -9.97 -3.84
C ARG A 20 14.66 -10.70 -4.09
N LEU A 21 14.45 -11.81 -3.41
CA LEU A 21 13.17 -12.53 -3.45
C LEU A 21 12.03 -11.67 -2.86
N TRP A 22 12.33 -10.91 -1.81
CA TRP A 22 11.39 -9.94 -1.24
C TRP A 22 11.00 -8.87 -2.27
N TRP A 23 11.97 -8.26 -2.94
CA TRP A 23 11.70 -7.27 -3.98
C TRP A 23 10.87 -7.84 -5.13
N GLY A 24 11.25 -9.03 -5.61
CA GLY A 24 10.49 -9.74 -6.65
C GLY A 24 9.05 -10.01 -6.23
N THR A 25 8.84 -10.40 -4.97
CA THR A 25 7.50 -10.63 -4.39
C THR A 25 6.68 -9.35 -4.34
N LEU A 26 7.28 -8.23 -3.95
CA LEU A 26 6.61 -6.93 -3.92
C LEU A 26 6.16 -6.48 -5.30
N LEU A 27 7.05 -6.56 -6.30
CA LEU A 27 6.73 -6.23 -7.69
C LEU A 27 5.65 -7.16 -8.26
N PHE A 28 5.78 -8.46 -8.03
CA PHE A 28 4.78 -9.44 -8.44
C PHE A 28 3.41 -9.14 -7.80
N ALA A 29 3.38 -8.82 -6.51
CA ALA A 29 2.15 -8.48 -5.81
C ALA A 29 1.51 -7.18 -6.35
N ALA A 30 2.31 -6.16 -6.67
CA ALA A 30 1.83 -4.92 -7.28
C ALA A 30 1.19 -5.18 -8.64
N ILE A 31 1.91 -5.85 -9.53
CA ILE A 31 1.47 -6.15 -10.90
C ILE A 31 0.22 -7.04 -10.89
N SER A 32 0.25 -8.11 -10.11
CA SER A 32 -0.88 -9.05 -10.02
C SER A 32 -2.12 -8.41 -9.36
N GLY A 33 -1.93 -7.50 -8.40
CA GLY A 33 -3.01 -6.74 -7.79
C GLY A 33 -3.76 -5.86 -8.78
N VAL A 34 -3.02 -5.11 -9.60
CA VAL A 34 -3.63 -4.29 -10.67
C VAL A 34 -4.28 -5.17 -11.73
N ALA A 35 -3.62 -6.26 -12.14
CA ALA A 35 -4.20 -7.19 -13.09
C ALA A 35 -5.50 -7.82 -12.57
N TYR A 36 -5.54 -8.19 -11.29
CA TYR A 36 -6.75 -8.67 -10.63
C TYR A 36 -7.87 -7.62 -10.65
N LEU A 37 -7.56 -6.39 -10.22
CA LEU A 37 -8.52 -5.28 -10.17
C LEU A 37 -9.11 -5.00 -11.56
N LEU A 38 -8.27 -4.85 -12.59
CA LEU A 38 -8.72 -4.50 -13.94
C LEU A 38 -9.55 -5.61 -14.60
N ARG A 39 -9.26 -6.87 -14.28
CA ARG A 39 -10.07 -8.01 -14.74
C ARG A 39 -11.49 -8.00 -14.19
N LEU A 40 -11.72 -7.41 -12.99
CA LEU A 40 -13.08 -7.25 -12.45
C LEU A 40 -13.95 -6.33 -13.33
N PHE A 41 -13.32 -5.46 -14.12
CA PHE A 41 -13.96 -4.58 -15.10
C PHE A 41 -13.99 -5.20 -16.52
N ARG A 42 -13.58 -6.46 -16.66
CA ARG A 42 -13.57 -7.20 -17.93
C ARG A 42 -12.75 -6.53 -19.04
N LEU A 43 -11.70 -5.80 -18.66
CA LEU A 43 -10.78 -5.19 -19.62
C LEU A 43 -9.99 -6.28 -20.38
N PRO A 44 -9.67 -6.05 -21.66
CA PRO A 44 -8.90 -7.00 -22.46
C PRO A 44 -7.45 -7.10 -21.93
N ALA A 45 -6.83 -8.26 -22.12
CA ALA A 45 -5.46 -8.51 -21.64
C ALA A 45 -4.45 -7.47 -22.18
N LEU A 46 -4.67 -6.96 -23.39
CA LEU A 46 -3.86 -5.92 -24.02
C LEU A 46 -3.86 -4.59 -23.22
N ALA A 47 -4.92 -4.30 -22.49
CA ALA A 47 -4.99 -3.12 -21.60
C ALA A 47 -4.54 -3.45 -20.18
N VAL A 48 -4.84 -4.66 -19.69
CA VAL A 48 -4.53 -5.09 -18.33
C VAL A 48 -3.02 -5.14 -18.06
N TRP A 49 -2.27 -5.80 -18.93
CA TRP A 49 -0.86 -6.04 -18.67
C TRP A 49 0.02 -4.78 -18.76
N PRO A 50 -0.12 -3.89 -19.77
CA PRO A 50 0.62 -2.63 -19.77
C PRO A 50 0.32 -1.77 -18.54
N ALA A 51 -0.94 -1.66 -18.13
CA ALA A 51 -1.32 -0.88 -16.95
C ALA A 51 -0.75 -1.49 -15.65
N ALA A 52 -0.78 -2.81 -15.51
CA ALA A 52 -0.24 -3.51 -14.36
C ALA A 52 1.29 -3.36 -14.28
N LEU A 53 1.99 -3.46 -15.40
CA LEU A 53 3.44 -3.25 -15.48
C LEU A 53 3.79 -1.78 -15.19
N ALA A 54 3.07 -0.82 -15.77
CA ALA A 54 3.29 0.60 -15.52
C ALA A 54 3.12 0.95 -14.04
N TYR A 55 2.17 0.33 -13.33
CA TYR A 55 2.01 0.51 -11.89
C TYR A 55 3.16 -0.11 -11.10
N GLY A 56 3.46 -1.39 -11.34
CA GLY A 56 4.48 -2.13 -10.59
C GLY A 56 5.91 -1.63 -10.85
N LEU A 57 6.18 -1.09 -12.04
CA LEU A 57 7.47 -0.52 -12.43
C LEU A 57 7.45 1.00 -12.45
N SER A 58 6.49 1.63 -11.77
CA SER A 58 6.42 3.08 -11.65
C SER A 58 7.68 3.66 -11.01
N PRO A 59 8.06 4.91 -11.30
CA PRO A 59 9.21 5.57 -10.67
C PRO A 59 9.14 5.51 -9.14
N TYR A 60 7.95 5.65 -8.56
CA TYR A 60 7.71 5.49 -7.13
C TYR A 60 8.09 4.10 -6.63
N ALA A 61 7.59 3.04 -7.28
CA ALA A 61 7.87 1.66 -6.87
C ALA A 61 9.38 1.36 -6.95
N VAL A 62 10.04 1.75 -8.04
CA VAL A 62 11.47 1.51 -8.25
C VAL A 62 12.33 2.28 -7.24
N ALA A 63 12.01 3.56 -6.98
CA ALA A 63 12.74 4.40 -6.04
C ALA A 63 12.72 3.85 -4.61
N TYR A 64 11.57 3.34 -4.15
CA TYR A 64 11.43 2.82 -2.78
C TYR A 64 11.87 1.37 -2.63
N LEU A 65 11.89 0.57 -3.71
CA LEU A 65 12.15 -0.87 -3.66
C LEU A 65 13.51 -1.18 -3.00
N GLY A 66 14.56 -0.49 -3.42
CA GLY A 66 15.93 -0.72 -2.95
C GLY A 66 16.27 -0.07 -1.61
N ARG A 67 15.42 0.82 -1.09
CA ARG A 67 15.73 1.64 0.09
C ARG A 67 14.83 1.35 1.27
N LEU A 68 13.54 1.56 1.10
CA LEU A 68 12.52 1.44 2.15
C LEU A 68 11.36 0.60 1.64
N SER A 69 11.65 -0.61 1.17
CA SER A 69 10.68 -1.50 0.54
C SER A 69 9.41 -1.75 1.39
N GLY A 70 9.51 -1.63 2.71
CA GLY A 70 8.35 -1.70 3.60
C GLY A 70 7.32 -0.59 3.37
N VAL A 71 7.76 0.60 2.96
CA VAL A 71 6.86 1.74 2.67
C VAL A 71 6.01 1.50 1.41
N LEU A 72 6.46 0.61 0.52
CA LEU A 72 5.68 0.21 -0.65
C LEU A 72 4.46 -0.66 -0.33
N LEU A 73 4.42 -1.33 0.82
CA LEU A 73 3.36 -2.27 1.16
C LEU A 73 1.95 -1.68 1.04
N PRO A 74 1.65 -0.47 1.56
CA PRO A 74 0.35 0.15 1.37
C PRO A 74 0.00 0.38 -0.10
N ALA A 75 0.93 0.92 -0.90
CA ALA A 75 0.71 1.12 -2.33
C ALA A 75 0.46 -0.21 -3.06
N ILE A 76 1.24 -1.25 -2.76
CA ILE A 76 1.04 -2.59 -3.30
C ILE A 76 -0.32 -3.17 -2.87
N GLY A 77 -0.73 -2.90 -1.65
CA GLY A 77 -2.02 -3.34 -1.09
C GLY A 77 -3.23 -2.66 -1.71
N LEU A 78 -3.09 -1.42 -2.21
CA LEU A 78 -4.19 -0.61 -2.73
C LEU A 78 -5.05 -1.33 -3.79
N PRO A 79 -4.51 -1.87 -4.90
CA PRO A 79 -5.33 -2.55 -5.90
C PRO A 79 -5.99 -3.83 -5.37
N TRP A 80 -5.34 -4.53 -4.43
CA TRP A 80 -5.94 -5.68 -3.76
C TRP A 80 -7.09 -5.28 -2.85
N LEU A 81 -6.92 -4.26 -2.01
CA LEU A 81 -7.97 -3.78 -1.10
C LEU A 81 -9.20 -3.32 -1.89
N LEU A 82 -8.99 -2.56 -2.97
CA LEU A 82 -10.09 -2.12 -3.82
C LEU A 82 -10.76 -3.31 -4.51
N GLY A 83 -10.01 -4.18 -5.17
CA GLY A 83 -10.54 -5.34 -5.89
C GLY A 83 -11.27 -6.33 -4.97
N LEU A 84 -10.75 -6.56 -3.77
CA LEU A 84 -11.39 -7.44 -2.78
C LEU A 84 -12.66 -6.80 -2.19
N THR A 85 -12.73 -5.47 -2.06
CA THR A 85 -13.96 -4.76 -1.69
C THR A 85 -15.03 -4.95 -2.75
N ILE A 86 -14.70 -4.72 -4.03
CA ILE A 86 -15.60 -4.96 -5.16
C ILE A 86 -16.11 -6.40 -5.15
N SER A 87 -15.19 -7.35 -5.02
CA SER A 87 -15.53 -8.77 -5.02
C SER A 87 -16.39 -9.18 -3.81
N SER A 88 -16.16 -8.57 -2.64
CA SER A 88 -16.96 -8.80 -1.43
C SER A 88 -18.40 -8.33 -1.58
N ILE A 89 -18.62 -7.23 -2.32
CA ILE A 89 -19.94 -6.71 -2.63
C ILE A 89 -20.62 -7.58 -3.69
N ARG A 90 -19.89 -7.98 -4.74
CA ARG A 90 -20.45 -8.76 -5.86
C ARG A 90 -20.73 -10.22 -5.51
N VAL A 91 -19.92 -10.80 -4.63
CA VAL A 91 -20.03 -12.22 -4.24
C VAL A 91 -20.28 -12.35 -2.76
N ARG A 92 -21.41 -12.96 -2.38
CA ARG A 92 -21.75 -13.21 -0.97
C ARG A 92 -20.92 -14.35 -0.43
N SER A 93 -19.70 -14.05 0.02
CA SER A 93 -18.74 -15.02 0.54
C SER A 93 -17.92 -14.40 1.68
N TRP A 94 -17.34 -15.22 2.54
CA TRP A 94 -16.35 -14.82 3.54
C TRP A 94 -14.93 -14.80 2.98
N ARG A 95 -14.70 -15.42 1.83
CA ARG A 95 -13.36 -15.54 1.21
C ARG A 95 -12.75 -14.18 0.90
N HIS A 96 -13.48 -13.29 0.22
CA HIS A 96 -12.93 -11.98 -0.17
C HIS A 96 -12.72 -11.06 1.03
N PRO A 97 -13.64 -10.95 2.02
CA PRO A 97 -13.37 -10.26 3.28
C PRO A 97 -12.16 -10.81 4.03
N ALA A 98 -11.96 -12.13 4.07
CA ALA A 98 -10.81 -12.76 4.73
C ALA A 98 -9.49 -12.41 4.01
N LEU A 99 -9.46 -12.46 2.67
CA LEU A 99 -8.31 -12.03 1.89
C LEU A 99 -8.04 -10.53 2.08
N PHE A 100 -9.07 -9.69 2.15
CA PHE A 100 -8.92 -8.27 2.47
C PHE A 100 -8.24 -8.09 3.84
N ALA A 101 -8.70 -8.80 4.86
CA ALA A 101 -8.11 -8.73 6.20
C ALA A 101 -6.65 -9.21 6.22
N LEU A 102 -6.28 -10.23 5.43
CA LEU A 102 -4.89 -10.65 5.25
C LEU A 102 -4.03 -9.56 4.61
N VAL A 103 -4.54 -8.87 3.60
CA VAL A 103 -3.83 -7.72 3.01
C VAL A 103 -3.64 -6.62 4.06
N VAL A 104 -4.67 -6.27 4.82
CA VAL A 104 -4.57 -5.29 5.92
C VAL A 104 -3.54 -5.74 6.97
N ALA A 105 -3.54 -7.01 7.36
CA ALA A 105 -2.59 -7.54 8.33
C ALA A 105 -1.12 -7.44 7.84
N THR A 106 -0.90 -7.58 6.52
CA THR A 106 0.46 -7.48 5.95
C THR A 106 0.92 -6.05 5.75
N VAL A 107 0.02 -5.13 5.37
CA VAL A 107 0.39 -3.74 5.04
C VAL A 107 0.17 -2.77 6.18
N GLY A 108 -0.79 -3.04 7.08
CA GLY A 108 -1.23 -2.10 8.11
C GLY A 108 -0.24 -1.92 9.25
N SER A 109 0.49 -2.96 9.62
CA SER A 109 1.45 -2.92 10.72
C SER A 109 2.71 -2.08 10.44
N VAL A 110 2.92 -1.64 9.20
CA VAL A 110 4.11 -0.88 8.79
C VAL A 110 3.89 0.63 8.94
N ASN A 111 2.75 1.12 8.46
CA ASN A 111 2.44 2.56 8.50
C ASN A 111 0.92 2.78 8.48
N LEU A 112 0.39 3.22 9.63
CA LEU A 112 -1.04 3.48 9.79
C LEU A 112 -1.54 4.60 8.88
N THR A 113 -0.79 5.68 8.74
CA THR A 113 -1.16 6.83 7.88
C THR A 113 -1.28 6.40 6.43
N ALA A 114 -0.30 5.63 5.93
CA ALA A 114 -0.35 5.11 4.57
C ALA A 114 -1.49 4.10 4.38
N LEU A 115 -1.79 3.26 5.38
CA LEU A 115 -2.96 2.38 5.36
C LEU A 115 -4.27 3.18 5.29
N ALA A 116 -4.40 4.24 6.07
CA ALA A 116 -5.57 5.12 6.04
C ALA A 116 -5.76 5.75 4.65
N LEU A 117 -4.67 6.25 4.04
CA LEU A 117 -4.71 6.84 2.69
C LEU A 117 -5.16 5.82 1.63
N VAL A 118 -4.60 4.62 1.62
CA VAL A 118 -5.03 3.59 0.64
C VAL A 118 -6.42 3.04 0.95
N GLY A 119 -6.88 3.14 2.18
CA GLY A 119 -8.24 2.79 2.62
C GLY A 119 -9.33 3.71 2.04
N VAL A 120 -8.96 4.92 1.60
CA VAL A 120 -9.88 5.86 0.95
C VAL A 120 -10.50 5.26 -0.32
N ALA A 121 -9.72 4.54 -1.13
CA ALA A 121 -10.24 3.97 -2.38
C ALA A 121 -11.32 2.89 -2.16
N PRO A 122 -11.16 1.90 -1.28
CA PRO A 122 -12.23 1.00 -0.88
C PRO A 122 -13.46 1.73 -0.35
N LEU A 123 -13.28 2.77 0.48
CA LEU A 123 -14.38 3.57 1.03
C LEU A 123 -15.15 4.29 -0.09
N LEU A 124 -14.45 4.96 -0.98
CA LEU A 124 -15.07 5.63 -2.14
C LEU A 124 -15.82 4.64 -3.02
N TRP A 125 -15.31 3.42 -3.19
CA TRP A 125 -16.03 2.39 -3.93
C TRP A 125 -17.32 1.97 -3.22
N VAL A 126 -17.30 1.80 -1.90
CA VAL A 126 -18.51 1.49 -1.12
C VAL A 126 -19.55 2.59 -1.29
N LEU A 127 -19.16 3.86 -1.20
CA LEU A 127 -20.04 5.01 -1.42
C LEU A 127 -20.61 5.01 -2.85
N PHE A 128 -19.75 4.81 -3.85
CA PHE A 128 -20.17 4.67 -5.24
C PHE A 128 -21.18 3.53 -5.41
N ALA A 129 -20.92 2.34 -4.86
CA ALA A 129 -21.80 1.19 -4.96
C ALA A 129 -23.17 1.43 -4.31
N LEU A 130 -23.21 2.21 -3.22
CA LEU A 130 -24.47 2.62 -2.57
C LEU A 130 -25.25 3.61 -3.44
N VAL A 131 -24.58 4.64 -3.97
CA VAL A 131 -25.21 5.68 -4.81
C VAL A 131 -25.66 5.10 -6.15
N SER A 132 -24.82 4.32 -6.82
CA SER A 132 -25.12 3.70 -8.11
C SER A 132 -26.06 2.48 -8.00
N ARG A 133 -26.39 2.06 -6.77
CA ARG A 133 -27.19 0.87 -6.49
C ARG A 133 -26.65 -0.40 -7.17
N GLU A 134 -25.33 -0.55 -7.20
CA GLU A 134 -24.65 -1.73 -7.78
C GLU A 134 -25.14 -3.04 -7.15
N ALA A 135 -25.54 -3.00 -5.89
CA ALA A 135 -26.15 -4.11 -5.15
C ALA A 135 -27.15 -3.56 -4.11
N PRO A 136 -28.07 -4.41 -3.59
CA PRO A 136 -28.95 -4.01 -2.50
C PRO A 136 -28.15 -3.50 -1.29
N PRO A 137 -28.55 -2.40 -0.62
CA PRO A 137 -27.82 -1.80 0.50
C PRO A 137 -27.47 -2.79 1.62
N ARG A 138 -28.38 -3.71 1.94
CA ARG A 138 -28.13 -4.79 2.92
C ARG A 138 -26.93 -5.67 2.55
N ARG A 139 -26.73 -5.90 1.25
CA ARG A 139 -25.60 -6.72 0.76
C ARG A 139 -24.30 -5.94 0.87
N ILE A 140 -24.27 -4.67 0.52
CA ILE A 140 -23.11 -3.79 0.64
C ILE A 140 -22.71 -3.65 2.10
N LEU A 141 -23.66 -3.31 2.99
CA LEU A 141 -23.42 -3.19 4.43
C LEU A 141 -22.95 -4.51 5.04
N GLY A 142 -23.52 -5.65 4.61
CA GLY A 142 -23.07 -6.97 5.05
C GLY A 142 -21.64 -7.33 4.58
N ALA A 143 -21.22 -6.86 3.41
CA ALA A 143 -19.84 -6.99 2.95
C ALA A 143 -18.88 -6.13 3.79
N VAL A 144 -19.25 -4.86 4.01
CA VAL A 144 -18.49 -3.92 4.85
C VAL A 144 -18.34 -4.44 6.28
N ALA A 145 -19.43 -4.95 6.88
CA ALA A 145 -19.39 -5.52 8.23
C ALA A 145 -18.41 -6.71 8.34
N ARG A 146 -18.42 -7.62 7.36
CA ARG A 146 -17.48 -8.75 7.34
C ARG A 146 -16.03 -8.30 7.14
N ILE A 147 -15.79 -7.34 6.25
CA ILE A 147 -14.47 -6.74 6.05
C ILE A 147 -14.01 -6.07 7.35
N GLY A 148 -14.84 -5.21 7.94
CA GLY A 148 -14.53 -4.50 9.18
C GLY A 148 -14.23 -5.45 10.33
N LEU A 149 -15.08 -6.46 10.55
CA LEU A 149 -14.87 -7.47 11.59
C LEU A 149 -13.51 -8.17 11.45
N LEU A 150 -13.24 -8.74 10.27
CA LEU A 150 -12.02 -9.52 10.06
C LEU A 150 -10.78 -8.62 10.05
N ALA A 151 -10.84 -7.42 9.44
CA ALA A 151 -9.72 -6.48 9.46
C ALA A 151 -9.40 -6.01 10.88
N THR A 152 -10.40 -5.73 11.71
CA THR A 152 -10.20 -5.37 13.12
C THR A 152 -9.57 -6.51 13.92
N LEU A 153 -10.09 -7.72 13.77
CA LEU A 153 -9.54 -8.90 14.46
C LEU A 153 -8.08 -9.17 14.10
N THR A 154 -7.75 -9.12 12.82
CA THR A 154 -6.35 -9.35 12.36
C THR A 154 -5.42 -8.20 12.73
N SER A 155 -5.95 -7.00 12.96
CA SER A 155 -5.20 -5.80 13.32
C SER A 155 -5.10 -5.58 14.83
N ALA A 156 -5.82 -6.34 15.65
CA ALA A 156 -5.94 -6.10 17.09
C ALA A 156 -4.59 -6.03 17.81
N TRP A 157 -3.62 -6.86 17.42
CA TRP A 157 -2.31 -6.93 18.06
C TRP A 157 -1.49 -5.62 17.88
N TRP A 158 -1.50 -5.04 16.69
CA TRP A 158 -0.76 -3.79 16.46
C TRP A 158 -1.58 -2.56 16.88
N LEU A 159 -2.91 -2.61 16.84
CA LEU A 159 -3.78 -1.59 17.43
C LEU A 159 -3.56 -1.47 18.93
N ALA A 160 -3.44 -2.61 19.64
CA ALA A 160 -3.07 -2.60 21.06
C ALA A 160 -1.68 -1.97 21.28
N GLY A 161 -0.70 -2.28 20.42
CA GLY A 161 0.63 -1.63 20.45
C GLY A 161 0.56 -0.12 20.25
N LEU A 162 -0.28 0.35 19.31
CA LEU A 162 -0.49 1.78 19.09
C LEU A 162 -1.11 2.50 20.28
N THR A 163 -2.04 1.87 21.01
CA THR A 163 -2.61 2.48 22.22
C THR A 163 -1.57 2.65 23.31
N VAL A 164 -0.68 1.67 23.49
CA VAL A 164 0.45 1.78 24.41
C VAL A 164 1.40 2.89 23.98
N GLN A 165 1.74 2.97 22.70
CA GLN A 165 2.62 4.00 22.15
C GLN A 165 2.00 5.40 22.30
N ALA A 166 0.70 5.55 22.07
CA ALA A 166 0.00 6.83 22.21
C ALA A 166 0.00 7.36 23.66
N THR A 167 0.01 6.44 24.65
CA THR A 167 -0.02 6.81 26.07
C THR A 167 1.36 6.95 26.71
N HIS A 168 2.37 6.23 26.21
CA HIS A 168 3.70 6.13 26.85
C HIS A 168 4.85 6.46 25.88
N GLY A 169 4.56 6.64 24.59
CA GLY A 169 5.57 6.90 23.56
C GLY A 169 5.99 8.38 23.52
N ILE A 170 7.09 8.62 22.82
CA ILE A 170 7.55 9.97 22.48
C ILE A 170 6.58 10.58 21.47
N ASP A 171 6.29 11.86 21.57
CA ASP A 171 5.51 12.59 20.57
C ASP A 171 6.28 12.70 19.25
N ILE A 172 6.10 11.68 18.40
CA ILE A 172 6.76 11.59 17.10
C ILE A 172 6.34 12.72 16.16
N VAL A 173 5.12 13.25 16.31
CA VAL A 173 4.61 14.34 15.46
C VAL A 173 5.48 15.58 15.59
N ARG A 174 6.05 15.81 16.78
CA ARG A 174 6.96 16.94 17.06
C ARG A 174 8.27 16.88 16.25
N TYR A 175 8.66 15.67 15.78
CA TYR A 175 9.88 15.43 15.02
C TYR A 175 9.57 15.10 13.54
N SER A 176 8.28 15.14 13.14
CA SER A 176 7.87 14.88 11.77
C SER A 176 8.00 16.14 10.93
N GLU A 177 8.18 15.93 9.62
CA GLU A 177 8.22 17.03 8.65
C GLU A 177 6.90 17.81 8.68
N SER A 178 7.01 19.14 8.66
CA SER A 178 5.84 19.99 8.60
C SER A 178 5.20 19.94 7.19
N ALA A 179 3.89 20.18 7.11
CA ALA A 179 3.18 20.25 5.81
C ALA A 179 3.82 21.30 4.87
N GLU A 180 4.40 22.36 5.43
CA GLU A 180 5.10 23.40 4.66
C GLU A 180 6.39 22.87 4.01
N VAL A 181 7.18 22.06 4.72
CA VAL A 181 8.40 21.43 4.19
C VAL A 181 8.03 20.46 3.07
N VAL A 182 7.02 19.62 3.28
CA VAL A 182 6.51 18.69 2.26
C VAL A 182 6.01 19.44 1.03
N ALA A 183 5.26 20.53 1.20
CA ALA A 183 4.74 21.32 0.08
C ALA A 183 5.84 22.01 -0.72
N ARG A 184 6.92 22.47 -0.07
CA ARG A 184 8.08 23.09 -0.76
C ARG A 184 8.86 22.09 -1.62
N THR A 185 8.94 20.83 -1.21
CA THR A 185 9.67 19.77 -1.91
C THR A 185 8.82 19.00 -2.92
N SER A 186 7.51 19.25 -2.97
CA SER A 186 6.55 18.54 -3.82
C SER A 186 5.86 19.51 -4.78
N THR A 187 6.55 19.90 -5.88
CA THR A 187 5.89 20.67 -6.92
C THR A 187 4.89 19.81 -7.70
N ALA A 188 3.79 20.40 -8.17
CA ALA A 188 2.75 19.66 -8.91
C ALA A 188 3.31 18.90 -10.12
N PHE A 189 4.29 19.49 -10.82
CA PHE A 189 4.93 18.89 -11.97
C PHE A 189 5.73 17.63 -11.61
N GLU A 190 6.51 17.70 -10.53
CA GLU A 190 7.28 16.56 -10.03
C GLU A 190 6.39 15.43 -9.49
N VAL A 191 5.27 15.79 -8.83
CA VAL A 191 4.28 14.80 -8.37
C VAL A 191 3.67 14.05 -9.55
N VAL A 192 3.31 14.75 -10.65
CA VAL A 192 2.79 14.13 -11.87
C VAL A 192 3.81 13.19 -12.52
N ARG A 193 5.09 13.54 -12.49
CA ARG A 193 6.19 12.69 -12.97
C ARG A 193 6.53 11.53 -12.02
N GLY A 194 5.96 11.48 -10.83
CA GLY A 194 6.30 10.51 -9.79
C GLY A 194 7.67 10.73 -9.15
N LEU A 195 8.24 11.92 -9.28
CA LEU A 195 9.56 12.32 -8.76
C LEU A 195 9.46 13.29 -7.57
N GLY A 196 8.27 13.64 -7.12
CA GLY A 196 8.03 14.53 -5.97
C GLY A 196 8.45 13.90 -4.62
N TYR A 197 9.64 13.35 -4.57
CA TYR A 197 10.18 12.67 -3.41
C TYR A 197 11.42 13.42 -2.91
N TRP A 198 11.42 13.77 -1.62
CA TRP A 198 12.49 14.56 -0.97
C TRP A 198 13.91 14.03 -1.23
N PHE A 199 14.06 12.76 -1.50
CA PHE A 199 15.34 12.16 -1.83
C PHE A 199 16.02 12.73 -3.08
N PHE A 200 15.22 13.16 -4.06
CA PHE A 200 15.76 13.79 -5.27
C PHE A 200 16.25 15.23 -5.01
N TYR A 201 15.83 15.84 -3.90
CA TYR A 201 16.13 17.21 -3.54
C TYR A 201 16.86 17.33 -2.20
N GLY A 202 17.12 16.20 -1.55
CA GLY A 202 17.81 16.13 -0.28
C GLY A 202 19.32 16.08 -0.44
N GLY A 203 20.00 16.57 0.59
CA GLY A 203 21.44 16.46 0.75
C GLY A 203 21.78 16.25 2.22
N ASP A 204 23.00 15.80 2.49
CA ASP A 204 23.59 15.83 3.80
C ASP A 204 24.64 16.97 3.90
N LYS A 205 25.39 17.00 5.00
CA LYS A 205 26.42 18.01 5.21
C LYS A 205 27.62 17.86 4.24
N LEU A 206 27.69 16.79 3.51
CA LEU A 206 28.80 16.47 2.63
C LEU A 206 28.43 16.72 1.17
N GLU A 207 27.29 16.19 0.69
CA GLU A 207 26.90 16.29 -0.72
C GLU A 207 25.38 16.14 -0.92
N LEU A 208 24.90 16.51 -2.11
CA LEU A 208 23.56 16.18 -2.57
C LEU A 208 23.44 14.68 -2.79
N TRP A 209 22.33 14.08 -2.38
CA TRP A 209 22.13 12.63 -2.54
C TRP A 209 21.99 12.19 -4.00
N ILE A 210 21.49 13.09 -4.86
CA ILE A 210 21.43 12.89 -6.32
C ILE A 210 21.79 14.21 -7.00
N GLU A 211 23.04 14.40 -7.35
CA GLU A 211 23.56 15.61 -8.02
C GLU A 211 22.82 15.96 -9.32
N PRO A 212 22.48 15.01 -10.23
CA PRO A 212 21.76 15.31 -11.46
C PRO A 212 20.35 15.88 -11.27
N SER A 213 19.71 15.72 -10.11
CA SER A 213 18.34 16.19 -9.88
C SER A 213 18.21 17.73 -9.85
N PHE A 214 19.32 18.46 -9.67
CA PHE A 214 19.35 19.92 -9.66
C PHE A 214 19.70 20.53 -11.02
N GLN A 215 19.97 19.72 -12.02
CA GLN A 215 20.32 20.19 -13.38
C GLN A 215 19.10 20.32 -14.31
N TYR A 216 17.92 20.01 -13.80
CA TYR A 216 16.64 20.07 -14.51
C TYR A 216 15.64 20.91 -13.71
#